data_0fe9742292d793a7372569393244f3aa
#
_entry.id   0fe9742292d793a7372569393244f3aa
#
_cell.length_a   1.000
_cell.length_b   1.000
_cell.length_c   1.000
_cell.angle_alpha   90.00
_cell.angle_beta   90.00
_cell.angle_gamma   90.00
#
_symmetry.space_group_name_H-M   'P 1'
#
loop_
_entity.id
_entity.type
_entity.pdbx_description
1 polymer ?
#
loop_
_entity_poly.entity_id
_entity_poly.type
_entity_poly.pdbx_seq_one_letter_code
_entity_poly.pdbx_strand_id
1 'polypeptide(L)'
;MRQIETDIAVIGAGPAGLSAAYQAAAAGAKVTLIDENKRPGGQLCKQIHEYFGSREHHAGVRGYLIGEELLTQVKESGADVMLDSLVYGLLPDKSVGVIHEGLNYSVKAKKIIIASGAKENYMAFPGSTLPGVMGAGA
;
A
#
# COMPACT_ATOMS: atom_id res chain seq x y z
N MET A 1 -1.05 0.93 -24.61
CA MET A 1 -1.14 1.37 -23.21
C MET A 1 -2.61 1.41 -22.85
N ARG A 2 -3.03 0.71 -21.80
CA ARG A 2 -4.41 0.70 -21.32
C ARG A 2 -4.66 1.92 -20.44
N GLN A 3 -5.85 2.52 -20.52
CA GLN A 3 -6.19 3.68 -19.71
C GLN A 3 -7.23 3.34 -18.65
N ILE A 4 -7.02 3.84 -17.44
CA ILE A 4 -7.94 3.77 -16.32
C ILE A 4 -8.22 5.20 -15.86
N GLU A 5 -9.49 5.55 -15.68
CA GLU A 5 -9.88 6.84 -15.12
C GLU A 5 -10.45 6.64 -13.71
N THR A 6 -9.98 7.46 -12.78
CA THR A 6 -10.37 7.41 -11.38
C THR A 6 -10.45 8.80 -10.76
N ASP A 7 -11.19 8.96 -9.69
CA ASP A 7 -11.20 10.24 -8.94
C ASP A 7 -9.94 10.37 -8.11
N ILE A 8 -9.55 9.27 -7.44
CA ILE A 8 -8.39 9.25 -6.55
C ILE A 8 -7.54 8.01 -6.84
N ALA A 9 -6.29 8.21 -7.19
CA ALA A 9 -5.29 7.15 -7.21
C ALA A 9 -4.53 7.14 -5.88
N VAL A 10 -4.49 5.99 -5.22
CA VAL A 10 -3.72 5.77 -3.98
C VAL A 10 -2.54 4.87 -4.30
N ILE A 11 -1.33 5.34 -4.04
CA ILE A 11 -0.08 4.62 -4.31
C ILE A 11 0.47 4.09 -2.99
N GLY A 12 0.44 2.78 -2.84
CA GLY A 12 0.85 2.04 -1.65
C GLY A 12 -0.34 1.45 -0.88
N ALA A 13 -0.34 0.11 -0.68
CA ALA A 13 -1.32 -0.63 0.11
C ALA A 13 -0.78 -1.00 1.50
N GLY A 14 0.01 -0.11 2.10
CA GLY A 14 0.30 -0.12 3.53
C GLY A 14 -0.91 0.36 4.34
N PRO A 15 -0.84 0.39 5.69
CA PRO A 15 -1.98 0.78 6.53
C PRO A 15 -2.52 2.17 6.19
N ALA A 16 -1.64 3.12 5.88
CA ALA A 16 -2.04 4.48 5.50
C ALA A 16 -2.81 4.51 4.18
N GLY A 17 -2.30 3.81 3.14
CA GLY A 17 -2.94 3.78 1.83
C GLY A 17 -4.26 3.00 1.84
N LEU A 18 -4.32 1.87 2.56
CA LEU A 18 -5.55 1.09 2.73
C LEU A 18 -6.63 1.92 3.43
N SER A 19 -6.28 2.61 4.53
CA SER A 19 -7.22 3.48 5.24
C SER A 19 -7.68 4.65 4.38
N ALA A 20 -6.76 5.29 3.63
CA ALA A 20 -7.10 6.40 2.73
C ALA A 20 -8.03 5.94 1.60
N ALA A 21 -7.74 4.78 0.98
CA ALA A 21 -8.56 4.22 -0.08
C ALA A 21 -9.98 3.86 0.40
N TYR A 22 -10.07 3.23 1.58
CA TYR A 22 -11.35 2.91 2.20
C TYR A 22 -12.19 4.17 2.46
N GLN A 23 -11.63 5.17 3.14
CA GLN A 23 -12.34 6.39 3.48
C GLN A 23 -12.79 7.17 2.23
N ALA A 24 -11.93 7.25 1.22
CA ALA A 24 -12.26 7.93 -0.03
C ALA A 24 -13.39 7.20 -0.79
N ALA A 25 -13.33 5.88 -0.89
CA ALA A 25 -14.37 5.09 -1.55
C ALA A 25 -15.69 5.11 -0.77
N ALA A 26 -15.64 5.00 0.56
CA ALA A 26 -16.82 5.13 1.42
C ALA A 26 -17.49 6.51 1.32
N ALA A 27 -16.71 7.56 0.99
CA ALA A 27 -17.24 8.89 0.69
C ALA A 27 -17.79 9.04 -0.75
N GLY A 28 -17.81 7.96 -1.54
CA GLY A 28 -18.39 7.92 -2.89
C GLY A 28 -17.42 8.28 -4.01
N ALA A 29 -16.13 8.42 -3.75
CA ALA A 29 -15.14 8.62 -4.80
C ALA A 29 -14.81 7.31 -5.52
N LYS A 30 -14.59 7.36 -6.84
CA LYS A 30 -13.98 6.27 -7.57
C LYS A 30 -12.49 6.20 -7.21
N VAL A 31 -12.06 5.11 -6.59
CA VAL A 31 -10.69 4.95 -6.08
C VAL A 31 -9.99 3.80 -6.78
N THR A 32 -8.72 4.02 -7.15
CA THR A 32 -7.82 2.96 -7.59
C THR A 32 -6.62 2.90 -6.64
N LEU A 33 -6.49 1.80 -5.91
CA LEU A 33 -5.37 1.51 -5.01
C LEU A 33 -4.33 0.67 -5.76
N ILE A 34 -3.06 1.09 -5.72
CA ILE A 34 -1.97 0.46 -6.48
C ILE A 34 -0.82 0.15 -5.53
N ASP A 35 -0.31 -1.09 -5.56
CA ASP A 35 0.86 -1.50 -4.77
C ASP A 35 1.74 -2.47 -5.54
N GLU A 36 3.06 -2.35 -5.37
CA GLU A 36 4.05 -3.23 -6.01
C GLU A 36 4.05 -4.65 -5.44
N ASN A 37 3.57 -4.82 -4.22
CA ASN A 37 3.57 -6.11 -3.55
C ASN A 37 2.31 -6.92 -3.89
N LYS A 38 2.46 -8.25 -3.86
CA LYS A 38 1.34 -9.20 -4.03
C LYS A 38 0.40 -9.24 -2.81
N ARG A 39 0.92 -8.84 -1.64
CA ARG A 39 0.17 -8.82 -0.38
C ARG A 39 0.00 -7.40 0.12
N PRO A 40 -1.19 -7.05 0.63
CA PRO A 40 -1.43 -5.75 1.25
C PRO A 40 -0.77 -5.69 2.62
N GLY A 41 -0.67 -4.47 3.16
CA GLY A 41 -0.26 -4.24 4.54
C GLY A 41 1.11 -3.59 4.71
N GLY A 42 1.94 -3.56 3.67
CA GLY A 42 3.25 -2.90 3.74
C GLY A 42 4.07 -3.38 4.94
N GLN A 43 4.44 -2.48 5.87
CA GLN A 43 5.20 -2.83 7.08
C GLN A 43 4.44 -3.77 8.04
N LEU A 44 3.11 -3.81 8.00
CA LEU A 44 2.32 -4.75 8.80
C LEU A 44 2.66 -6.21 8.45
N CYS A 45 3.07 -6.50 7.22
CA CYS A 45 3.48 -7.85 6.80
C CYS A 45 4.69 -8.38 7.56
N LYS A 46 5.52 -7.50 8.14
CA LYS A 46 6.69 -7.85 8.94
C LYS A 46 6.36 -7.99 10.43
N GLN A 47 5.19 -7.55 10.86
CA GLN A 47 4.76 -7.57 12.26
C GLN A 47 4.07 -8.90 12.56
N ILE A 48 4.86 -9.87 13.03
CA ILE A 48 4.37 -11.21 13.37
C ILE A 48 3.80 -11.31 14.78
N HIS A 49 4.05 -10.30 15.63
CA HIS A 49 3.51 -10.22 16.97
C HIS A 49 2.04 -9.76 16.99
N GLU A 50 1.36 -10.00 18.07
CA GLU A 50 0.01 -9.50 18.32
C GLU A 50 0.08 -8.06 18.83
N TYR A 51 -0.81 -7.20 18.32
CA TYR A 51 -0.87 -5.81 18.74
C TYR A 51 -1.47 -5.67 20.14
N PHE A 52 -1.00 -4.64 20.86
CA PHE A 52 -1.53 -4.24 22.16
C PHE A 52 -2.56 -3.13 22.00
N GLY A 53 -3.38 -2.91 23.02
CA GLY A 53 -4.32 -1.80 23.08
C GLY A 53 -5.77 -2.27 23.20
N SER A 54 -6.69 -1.54 22.57
CA SER A 54 -8.12 -1.88 22.59
C SER A 54 -8.51 -2.76 21.39
N ARG A 55 -9.67 -3.40 21.49
CA ARG A 55 -10.23 -4.18 20.38
C ARG A 55 -10.48 -3.32 19.13
N GLU A 56 -10.82 -2.05 19.31
CA GLU A 56 -11.02 -1.08 18.22
C GLU A 56 -9.71 -0.82 17.45
N HIS A 57 -8.55 -1.09 18.04
CA HIS A 57 -7.23 -0.92 17.48
C HIS A 57 -6.52 -2.26 17.21
N HIS A 58 -7.29 -3.30 16.89
CA HIS A 58 -6.79 -4.63 16.52
C HIS A 58 -5.95 -5.32 17.62
N ALA A 59 -6.23 -5.06 18.91
CA ALA A 59 -5.54 -5.76 20.01
C ALA A 59 -5.75 -7.28 19.89
N GLY A 60 -4.66 -8.04 20.04
CA GLY A 60 -4.65 -9.50 19.88
C GLY A 60 -4.64 -9.99 18.44
N VAL A 61 -4.51 -9.09 17.46
CA VAL A 61 -4.42 -9.46 16.03
C VAL A 61 -2.97 -9.28 15.56
N ARG A 62 -2.48 -10.23 14.77
CA ARG A 62 -1.14 -10.14 14.18
C ARG A 62 -1.13 -9.14 13.02
N GLY A 63 -0.04 -8.37 12.89
CA GLY A 63 0.04 -7.27 11.93
C GLY A 63 -0.29 -7.67 10.49
N TYR A 64 0.19 -8.82 10.01
CA TYR A 64 -0.08 -9.28 8.65
C TYR A 64 -1.57 -9.57 8.40
N LEU A 65 -2.34 -9.99 9.42
CA LEU A 65 -3.79 -10.20 9.32
C LEU A 65 -4.55 -8.88 9.23
N ILE A 66 -4.05 -7.84 9.92
CA ILE A 66 -4.65 -6.49 9.84
C ILE A 66 -4.59 -5.96 8.40
N GLY A 67 -3.49 -6.19 7.68
CA GLY A 67 -3.38 -5.78 6.29
C GLY A 67 -4.42 -6.44 5.37
N GLU A 68 -4.71 -7.72 5.59
CA GLU A 68 -5.72 -8.46 4.84
C GLU A 68 -7.14 -7.99 5.18
N GLU A 69 -7.41 -7.72 6.45
CA GLU A 69 -8.70 -7.18 6.91
C GLU A 69 -8.97 -5.79 6.30
N LEU A 70 -7.98 -4.90 6.35
CA LEU A 70 -8.09 -3.56 5.74
C LEU A 70 -8.30 -3.65 4.22
N LEU A 71 -7.64 -4.57 3.53
CA LEU A 71 -7.87 -4.78 2.09
C LEU A 71 -9.30 -5.24 1.81
N THR A 72 -9.83 -6.11 2.64
CA THR A 72 -11.23 -6.58 2.52
C THR A 72 -12.19 -5.39 2.61
N GLN A 73 -12.01 -4.52 3.59
CA GLN A 73 -12.81 -3.30 3.73
C GLN A 73 -12.70 -2.38 2.49
N VAL A 74 -11.50 -2.23 1.94
CA VAL A 74 -11.28 -1.45 0.71
C VAL A 74 -12.06 -2.04 -0.47
N LYS A 75 -12.01 -3.35 -0.66
CA LYS A 75 -12.76 -4.02 -1.74
C LYS A 75 -14.26 -3.91 -1.57
N GLU A 76 -14.76 -4.09 -0.35
CA GLU A 76 -16.17 -3.95 -0.02
C GLU A 76 -16.69 -2.52 -0.20
N SER A 77 -15.83 -1.52 -0.05
CA SER A 77 -16.18 -0.12 -0.34
C SER A 77 -16.27 0.21 -1.84
N GLY A 78 -15.95 -0.73 -2.72
CA GLY A 78 -16.04 -0.57 -4.17
C GLY A 78 -14.80 0.05 -4.83
N ALA A 79 -13.68 0.15 -4.12
CA ALA A 79 -12.43 0.60 -4.72
C ALA A 79 -11.81 -0.48 -5.61
N ASP A 80 -11.25 -0.06 -6.75
CA ASP A 80 -10.42 -0.91 -7.60
C ASP A 80 -9.05 -1.14 -6.96
N VAL A 81 -8.56 -2.38 -6.94
CA VAL A 81 -7.28 -2.74 -6.32
C VAL A 81 -6.36 -3.40 -7.33
N MET A 82 -5.17 -2.83 -7.49
CA MET A 82 -4.09 -3.33 -8.34
C MET A 82 -2.87 -3.67 -7.47
N LEU A 83 -2.81 -4.88 -6.95
CA LEU A 83 -1.60 -5.44 -6.33
C LEU A 83 -0.66 -5.99 -7.41
N ASP A 84 0.59 -6.33 -7.03
CA ASP A 84 1.64 -6.77 -7.98
C ASP A 84 1.80 -5.77 -9.15
N SER A 85 1.75 -4.48 -8.83
CA SER A 85 1.65 -3.38 -9.79
C SER A 85 2.65 -2.28 -9.50
N LEU A 86 3.67 -2.17 -10.35
CA LEU A 86 4.75 -1.20 -10.19
C LEU A 86 4.34 0.16 -10.75
N VAL A 87 4.29 1.17 -9.89
CA VAL A 87 4.20 2.57 -10.32
C VAL A 87 5.61 3.05 -10.70
N TYR A 88 5.82 3.35 -11.97
CA TYR A 88 7.12 3.79 -12.48
C TYR A 88 7.19 5.28 -12.79
N GLY A 89 6.07 5.99 -12.78
CA GLY A 89 6.07 7.41 -13.11
C GLY A 89 4.80 8.13 -12.66
N LEU A 90 5.00 9.39 -12.33
CA LEU A 90 3.95 10.36 -12.02
C LEU A 90 4.15 11.55 -12.96
N LEU A 91 3.16 11.82 -13.78
CA LEU A 91 3.22 12.83 -14.81
C LEU A 91 2.50 14.12 -14.39
N PRO A 92 2.87 15.29 -14.96
CA PRO A 92 2.28 16.59 -14.58
C PRO A 92 0.76 16.70 -14.81
N ASP A 93 0.23 15.92 -15.76
CA ASP A 93 -1.20 15.84 -16.08
C ASP A 93 -1.98 14.94 -15.10
N LYS A 94 -1.35 14.52 -13.99
CA LYS A 94 -1.87 13.59 -12.97
C LYS A 94 -2.17 12.19 -13.52
N SER A 95 -1.48 11.77 -14.57
CA SER A 95 -1.46 10.37 -14.95
C SER A 95 -0.33 9.64 -14.24
N VAL A 96 -0.63 8.42 -13.81
CA VAL A 96 0.28 7.51 -13.12
C VAL A 96 0.60 6.38 -14.07
N GLY A 97 1.88 6.21 -14.39
CA GLY A 97 2.35 5.07 -15.19
C GLY A 97 2.48 3.83 -14.31
N VAL A 98 1.82 2.75 -14.70
CA VAL A 98 1.76 1.49 -13.93
C VAL A 98 2.06 0.31 -14.83
N ILE A 99 2.89 -0.62 -14.35
CA ILE A 99 3.07 -1.95 -14.94
C ILE A 99 2.31 -2.94 -14.07
N HIS A 100 1.35 -3.63 -14.68
CA HIS A 100 0.57 -4.68 -14.05
C HIS A 100 0.48 -5.89 -14.99
N GLU A 101 0.83 -7.08 -14.50
CA GLU A 101 0.87 -8.33 -15.30
C GLU A 101 1.65 -8.19 -16.63
N GLY A 102 2.76 -7.44 -16.60
CA GLY A 102 3.59 -7.18 -17.79
C GLY A 102 3.00 -6.20 -18.79
N LEU A 103 1.86 -5.60 -18.50
CA LEU A 103 1.19 -4.62 -19.36
C LEU A 103 1.33 -3.20 -18.81
N ASN A 104 1.45 -2.22 -19.71
CA ASN A 104 1.50 -0.82 -19.35
C ASN A 104 0.09 -0.22 -19.24
N TYR A 105 -0.16 0.43 -18.12
CA TYR A 105 -1.37 1.21 -17.82
C TYR A 105 -1.02 2.67 -17.59
N SER A 106 -1.93 3.55 -17.98
CA SER A 106 -1.98 4.95 -17.58
C SER A 106 -3.21 5.16 -16.72
N VAL A 107 -3.01 5.39 -15.43
CA VAL A 107 -4.10 5.68 -14.50
C VAL A 107 -4.21 7.20 -14.37
N LYS A 108 -5.27 7.78 -14.95
CA LYS A 108 -5.55 9.20 -14.88
C LYS A 108 -6.44 9.50 -13.68
N ALA A 109 -5.93 10.34 -12.76
CA ALA A 109 -6.61 10.65 -11.52
C ALA A 109 -6.85 12.15 -11.35
N LYS A 110 -7.97 12.54 -10.73
CA LYS A 110 -8.21 13.93 -10.32
C LYS A 110 -7.30 14.34 -9.15
N LYS A 111 -7.05 13.39 -8.23
CA LYS A 111 -6.15 13.53 -7.07
C LYS A 111 -5.31 12.28 -6.92
N ILE A 112 -4.12 12.44 -6.35
CA ILE A 112 -3.19 11.34 -6.08
C ILE A 112 -2.79 11.41 -4.62
N ILE A 113 -2.86 10.26 -3.94
CA ILE A 113 -2.37 10.07 -2.57
C ILE A 113 -1.15 9.17 -2.64
N ILE A 114 0.00 9.66 -2.19
CA ILE A 114 1.23 8.88 -2.11
C ILE A 114 1.35 8.36 -0.68
N ALA A 115 1.23 7.04 -0.52
CA ALA A 115 1.30 6.32 0.74
C ALA A 115 2.34 5.17 0.66
N SER A 116 3.43 5.40 -0.08
CA SER A 116 4.48 4.41 -0.37
C SER A 116 5.31 3.99 0.86
N GLY A 117 5.07 4.62 2.01
CA GLY A 117 5.74 4.29 3.25
C GLY A 117 7.20 4.72 3.30
N ALA A 118 7.98 4.00 4.10
CA ALA A 118 9.40 4.25 4.28
C ALA A 118 10.19 2.94 4.26
N LYS A 119 11.43 3.02 3.83
CA LYS A 119 12.40 1.92 3.85
C LYS A 119 13.61 2.37 4.66
N GLU A 120 14.17 1.47 5.45
CA GLU A 120 15.41 1.74 6.16
C GLU A 120 16.57 1.93 5.18
N ASN A 121 17.35 2.97 5.40
CA ASN A 121 18.61 3.15 4.73
C ASN A 121 19.67 2.26 5.38
N TYR A 122 20.09 1.25 4.65
CA TYR A 122 21.17 0.36 5.10
C TYR A 122 22.50 1.13 5.20
N MET A 123 23.08 1.11 6.38
CA MET A 123 24.43 1.63 6.60
C MET A 123 25.40 0.45 6.62
N ALA A 124 26.37 0.47 5.69
CA ALA A 124 27.42 -0.53 5.64
C ALA A 124 28.48 -0.25 6.72
N PHE A 125 28.69 -1.20 7.62
CA PHE A 125 29.76 -1.23 8.61
C PHE A 125 30.32 -2.64 8.75
N PRO A 126 31.55 -2.84 9.26
CA PRO A 126 32.10 -4.18 9.46
C PRO A 126 31.17 -5.04 10.32
N GLY A 127 30.75 -6.20 9.78
CA GLY A 127 29.81 -7.10 10.45
C GLY A 127 28.34 -6.80 10.24
N SER A 128 27.96 -5.80 9.43
CA SER A 128 26.57 -5.43 9.17
C SER A 128 25.72 -6.55 8.52
N THR A 129 26.36 -7.56 7.93
CA THR A 129 25.71 -8.73 7.32
C THR A 129 25.65 -9.95 8.23
N LEU A 130 26.14 -9.84 9.47
CA LEU A 130 26.11 -10.97 10.41
C LEU A 130 24.68 -11.23 10.91
N PRO A 131 24.33 -12.51 11.19
CA PRO A 131 23.07 -12.85 11.81
C PRO A 131 22.85 -12.09 13.12
N GLY A 132 21.64 -11.56 13.31
CA GLY A 132 21.27 -10.75 14.48
C GLY A 132 21.51 -9.25 14.32
N VAL A 133 22.14 -8.79 13.24
CA VAL A 133 22.17 -7.38 12.89
C VAL A 133 20.89 -7.02 12.14
N MET A 134 20.07 -6.20 12.74
CA MET A 134 18.75 -5.83 12.23
C MET A 134 18.58 -4.30 12.25
N GLY A 135 17.72 -3.78 11.38
CA GLY A 135 17.32 -2.39 11.41
C GLY A 135 16.41 -2.08 12.62
N ALA A 136 16.31 -0.81 13.00
CA ALA A 136 15.52 -0.38 14.16
C ALA A 136 13.99 -0.61 13.99
N GLY A 137 13.53 -0.76 12.74
CA GLY A 137 12.12 -1.01 12.41
C GLY A 137 11.78 -2.48 12.15
N ALA A 138 12.72 -3.41 12.45
CA ALA A 138 12.55 -4.84 12.19
C ALA A 138 11.91 -5.56 13.37
#